data_da440b9c25e3ef8f8ba32b923c8d071e
#
_entry.id   da440b9c25e3ef8f8ba32b923c8d071e
#
_cell.length_a   1.000
_cell.length_b   1.000
_cell.length_c   1.000
_cell.angle_alpha   90.00
_cell.angle_beta   90.00
_cell.angle_gamma   90.00
#
_symmetry.space_group_name_H-M   'P 1'
#
loop_
_entity.id
_entity.type
_entity.pdbx_description
1 polymer ?
#
loop_
_entity_poly.entity_id
_entity_poly.type
_entity_poly.pdbx_seq_one_letter_code
_entity_poly.pdbx_strand_id
1 'polypeptide(L)'
;PYWEANSLQSISEHLIDKQQRRQLLRDNATAIAILNTDDMPDSLLAGNLAQRALVMFSSYGNVYQTAGAYRTLASCYWALKDYKSALFCLQNALYRNPDINKAPDLVSSICEQLSLVYSAMNMKSQSDVNRNVYLDIQRQTRQDKQQEARAEQLENSSKQLNMMLVYVGVAIVLVILLLYFFNSLRARQAAKYSPEKMLEPLRQWEKVNAQHVEEQNDRYEELHEEQEIGRRHVVENKKKNIEQRAKVSLVNSVV
;
A
#
# COMPACT_ATOMS: atom_id res chain seq x y z
N PRO A 1 22.75 -16.65 11.20
CA PRO A 1 23.47 -15.60 10.46
C PRO A 1 22.55 -14.48 9.95
N TYR A 2 21.65 -14.73 8.95
CA TYR A 2 20.75 -13.67 8.42
C TYR A 2 19.80 -13.12 9.50
N TRP A 3 19.11 -14.00 10.20
CA TRP A 3 18.21 -13.63 11.31
C TRP A 3 18.94 -12.95 12.46
N GLU A 4 20.19 -13.33 12.72
CA GLU A 4 21.04 -12.68 13.70
C GLU A 4 21.33 -11.23 13.31
N ALA A 5 21.73 -10.97 12.05
CA ALA A 5 21.96 -9.62 11.57
C ALA A 5 20.68 -8.76 11.66
N ASN A 6 19.53 -9.33 11.27
CA ASN A 6 18.25 -8.64 11.38
C ASN A 6 17.86 -8.33 12.84
N SER A 7 18.12 -9.25 13.76
CA SER A 7 17.88 -9.03 15.19
C SER A 7 18.80 -7.94 15.75
N LEU A 8 20.09 -7.96 15.41
CA LEU A 8 21.03 -6.91 15.83
C LEU A 8 20.63 -5.53 15.32
N GLN A 9 20.19 -5.43 14.05
CA GLN A 9 19.70 -4.18 13.50
C GLN A 9 18.44 -3.70 14.24
N SER A 10 17.47 -4.59 14.45
CA SER A 10 16.22 -4.26 15.15
C SER A 10 16.49 -3.79 16.58
N ILE A 11 17.35 -4.48 17.32
CA ILE A 11 17.75 -4.07 18.68
C ILE A 11 18.40 -2.68 18.64
N SER A 12 19.28 -2.43 17.67
CA SER A 12 19.93 -1.12 17.50
C SER A 12 18.88 -0.01 17.28
N GLU A 13 17.89 -0.24 16.42
CA GLU A 13 16.83 0.73 16.15
C GLU A 13 16.00 1.05 17.41
N HIS A 14 15.66 0.03 18.19
CA HIS A 14 14.93 0.20 19.45
C HIS A 14 15.75 0.91 20.52
N LEU A 15 17.07 0.71 20.56
CA LEU A 15 17.96 1.40 21.49
C LEU A 15 18.08 2.91 21.21
N ILE A 16 17.93 3.33 19.94
CA ILE A 16 17.99 4.76 19.57
C ILE A 16 16.70 5.48 19.98
N ASP A 17 15.54 4.84 19.80
CA ASP A 17 14.26 5.43 20.15
C ASP A 17 14.03 5.41 21.66
N LYS A 18 13.80 6.60 22.23
CA LYS A 18 13.68 6.77 23.69
C LYS A 18 12.51 5.97 24.31
N GLN A 19 11.41 5.80 23.58
CA GLN A 19 10.24 5.10 24.09
C GLN A 19 10.43 3.59 23.97
N GLN A 20 10.86 3.12 22.81
CA GLN A 20 11.11 1.71 22.52
C GLN A 20 12.27 1.16 23.37
N ARG A 21 13.31 1.96 23.59
CA ARG A 21 14.44 1.61 24.45
C ARG A 21 14.03 1.24 25.88
N ARG A 22 13.12 2.02 26.48
CA ARG A 22 12.64 1.73 27.84
C ARG A 22 11.93 0.38 27.90
N GLN A 23 11.14 0.07 26.90
CA GLN A 23 10.44 -1.20 26.79
C GLN A 23 11.42 -2.35 26.54
N LEU A 24 12.35 -2.18 25.60
CA LEU A 24 13.38 -3.18 25.28
C LEU A 24 14.20 -3.56 26.51
N LEU A 25 14.73 -2.56 27.22
CA LEU A 25 15.56 -2.77 28.42
C LEU A 25 14.79 -3.43 29.56
N ARG A 26 13.50 -3.13 29.73
CA ARG A 26 12.66 -3.78 30.73
C ARG A 26 12.40 -5.24 30.40
N ASP A 27 12.02 -5.50 29.14
CA ASP A 27 11.51 -6.81 28.73
C ASP A 27 12.64 -7.79 28.35
N ASN A 28 13.85 -7.26 28.01
CA ASN A 28 14.98 -8.04 27.51
C ASN A 28 16.32 -7.73 28.22
N ALA A 29 16.27 -7.32 29.48
CA ALA A 29 17.47 -6.90 30.25
C ALA A 29 18.62 -7.91 30.18
N THR A 30 18.34 -9.19 30.38
CA THR A 30 19.35 -10.26 30.35
C THR A 30 19.97 -10.43 28.96
N ALA A 31 19.19 -10.38 27.91
CA ALA A 31 19.69 -10.50 26.53
C ALA A 31 20.57 -9.29 26.16
N ILE A 32 20.18 -8.09 26.57
CA ILE A 32 20.95 -6.88 26.34
C ILE A 32 22.27 -6.92 27.14
N ALA A 33 22.28 -7.39 28.37
CA ALA A 33 23.50 -7.55 29.17
C ALA A 33 24.50 -8.52 28.51
N ILE A 34 24.02 -9.60 27.90
CA ILE A 34 24.86 -10.55 27.13
C ILE A 34 25.48 -9.88 25.90
N LEU A 35 24.71 -9.01 25.21
CA LEU A 35 25.20 -8.28 24.03
C LEU A 35 26.11 -7.11 24.37
N ASN A 36 25.99 -6.56 25.58
CA ASN A 36 26.77 -5.41 26.10
C ASN A 36 27.83 -5.83 27.12
N THR A 37 28.77 -6.68 26.71
CA THR A 37 29.83 -7.18 27.56
C THR A 37 30.79 -6.08 28.05
N ASP A 38 30.89 -5.00 27.28
CA ASP A 38 31.82 -3.90 27.52
C ASP A 38 31.18 -2.74 28.31
N ASP A 39 29.94 -2.93 28.80
CA ASP A 39 29.16 -1.94 29.54
C ASP A 39 29.06 -0.57 28.84
N MET A 40 28.86 -0.64 27.51
CA MET A 40 28.73 0.56 26.69
C MET A 40 27.42 1.30 26.98
N PRO A 41 27.41 2.64 26.91
CA PRO A 41 26.15 3.41 26.90
C PRO A 41 25.25 2.98 25.77
N ASP A 42 23.93 3.04 25.96
CA ASP A 42 22.89 2.57 24.99
C ASP A 42 23.12 3.07 23.58
N SER A 43 23.51 4.34 23.40
CA SER A 43 23.79 4.94 22.10
C SER A 43 25.01 4.36 21.39
N LEU A 44 26.05 4.01 22.14
CA LEU A 44 27.24 3.35 21.60
C LEU A 44 26.96 1.87 21.31
N LEU A 45 26.25 1.20 22.21
CA LEU A 45 25.79 -0.17 21.97
C LEU A 45 24.95 -0.25 20.70
N ALA A 46 24.00 0.66 20.51
CA ALA A 46 23.21 0.73 19.29
C ALA A 46 24.10 0.82 18.04
N GLY A 47 25.09 1.71 18.05
CA GLY A 47 26.04 1.85 16.94
C GLY A 47 26.87 0.58 16.70
N ASN A 48 27.34 -0.08 17.76
CA ASN A 48 28.09 -1.34 17.67
C ASN A 48 27.22 -2.45 17.04
N LEU A 49 25.98 -2.61 17.49
CA LEU A 49 25.05 -3.62 16.96
C LEU A 49 24.69 -3.34 15.50
N ALA A 50 24.45 -2.07 15.13
CA ALA A 50 24.21 -1.67 13.74
C ALA A 50 25.42 -1.97 12.84
N GLN A 51 26.64 -1.69 13.33
CA GLN A 51 27.87 -1.99 12.61
C GLN A 51 28.06 -3.49 12.40
N ARG A 52 27.81 -4.30 13.41
CA ARG A 52 27.84 -5.78 13.29
C ARG A 52 26.83 -6.28 12.27
N ALA A 53 25.58 -5.78 12.32
CA ALA A 53 24.54 -6.11 11.35
C ALA A 53 24.97 -5.73 9.92
N LEU A 54 25.54 -4.54 9.74
CA LEU A 54 26.06 -4.06 8.46
C LEU A 54 27.12 -4.99 7.87
N VAL A 55 28.09 -5.40 8.66
CA VAL A 55 29.15 -6.34 8.22
C VAL A 55 28.53 -7.66 7.79
N MET A 56 27.61 -8.20 8.57
CA MET A 56 26.93 -9.46 8.24
C MET A 56 26.11 -9.34 6.95
N PHE A 57 25.28 -8.32 6.79
CA PHE A 57 24.49 -8.13 5.56
C PHE A 57 25.36 -7.90 4.32
N SER A 58 26.46 -7.15 4.48
CA SER A 58 27.41 -6.92 3.39
C SER A 58 28.07 -8.23 2.94
N SER A 59 28.38 -9.14 3.88
CA SER A 59 28.97 -10.45 3.56
C SER A 59 28.01 -11.37 2.81
N TYR A 60 26.68 -11.19 2.99
CA TYR A 60 25.66 -11.92 2.24
C TYR A 60 25.34 -11.32 0.86
N GLY A 61 25.87 -10.14 0.56
CA GLY A 61 25.59 -9.43 -0.69
C GLY A 61 24.13 -8.95 -0.83
N ASN A 62 23.40 -8.85 0.28
CA ASN A 62 22.01 -8.35 0.24
C ASN A 62 22.01 -6.82 0.25
N VAL A 63 21.73 -6.26 -0.93
CA VAL A 63 21.75 -4.81 -1.20
C VAL A 63 20.81 -4.03 -0.28
N TYR A 64 19.56 -4.48 -0.16
CA TYR A 64 18.52 -3.76 0.58
C TYR A 64 18.79 -3.78 2.08
N GLN A 65 19.18 -4.93 2.60
CA GLN A 65 19.50 -5.07 4.02
C GLN A 65 20.77 -4.29 4.39
N THR A 66 21.78 -4.33 3.51
CA THR A 66 23.01 -3.54 3.69
C THR A 66 22.70 -2.04 3.71
N ALA A 67 21.87 -1.54 2.81
CA ALA A 67 21.44 -0.15 2.80
C ALA A 67 20.60 0.21 4.04
N GLY A 68 19.70 -0.69 4.47
CA GLY A 68 18.95 -0.57 5.70
C GLY A 68 19.86 -0.46 6.93
N ALA A 69 20.89 -1.31 7.02
CA ALA A 69 21.88 -1.27 8.11
C ALA A 69 22.71 0.02 8.10
N TYR A 70 23.11 0.51 6.93
CA TYR A 70 23.75 1.83 6.82
C TYR A 70 22.82 2.95 7.32
N ARG A 71 21.54 2.92 6.98
CA ARG A 71 20.55 3.87 7.47
C ARG A 71 20.42 3.83 8.99
N THR A 72 20.35 2.63 9.57
CA THR A 72 20.29 2.45 11.02
C THR A 72 21.55 2.98 11.70
N LEU A 73 22.73 2.69 11.15
CA LEU A 73 24.00 3.21 11.65
C LEU A 73 24.08 4.73 11.56
N ALA A 74 23.55 5.32 10.49
CA ALA A 74 23.43 6.78 10.38
C ALA A 74 22.53 7.38 11.46
N SER A 75 21.43 6.71 11.83
CA SER A 75 20.58 7.13 12.96
C SER A 75 21.33 7.10 14.29
N CYS A 76 22.24 6.14 14.50
CA CYS A 76 23.10 6.09 15.68
C CYS A 76 24.05 7.30 15.70
N TYR A 77 24.73 7.59 14.59
CA TYR A 77 25.60 8.78 14.48
C TYR A 77 24.84 10.09 14.63
N TRP A 78 23.63 10.17 14.09
CA TRP A 78 22.74 11.31 14.31
C TRP A 78 22.45 11.54 15.80
N ALA A 79 22.11 10.49 16.54
CA ALA A 79 21.86 10.56 17.99
C ALA A 79 23.09 11.03 18.76
N LEU A 80 24.29 10.69 18.29
CA LEU A 80 25.57 11.15 18.83
C LEU A 80 26.00 12.56 18.34
N LYS A 81 25.18 13.19 17.45
CA LYS A 81 25.48 14.47 16.79
C LYS A 81 26.72 14.43 15.87
N ASP A 82 27.16 13.24 15.48
CA ASP A 82 28.19 13.06 14.47
C ASP A 82 27.60 13.06 13.08
N TYR A 83 27.25 14.25 12.60
CA TYR A 83 26.59 14.45 11.31
C TYR A 83 27.47 14.05 10.12
N LYS A 84 28.79 14.11 10.24
CA LYS A 84 29.71 13.70 9.17
C LYS A 84 29.65 12.19 8.93
N SER A 85 29.72 11.40 10.00
CA SER A 85 29.62 9.95 9.92
C SER A 85 28.20 9.51 9.52
N ALA A 86 27.16 10.19 10.00
CA ALA A 86 25.78 9.96 9.56
C ALA A 86 25.65 10.20 8.04
N LEU A 87 26.18 11.32 7.54
CA LEU A 87 26.16 11.62 6.10
C LEU A 87 26.88 10.54 5.28
N PHE A 88 28.07 10.15 5.71
CA PHE A 88 28.85 9.09 5.04
C PHE A 88 28.05 7.77 4.95
N CYS A 89 27.40 7.36 6.02
CA CYS A 89 26.57 6.16 6.04
C CYS A 89 25.39 6.27 5.07
N LEU A 90 24.66 7.38 5.08
CA LEU A 90 23.51 7.60 4.20
C LEU A 90 23.91 7.65 2.72
N GLN A 91 25.03 8.28 2.41
CA GLN A 91 25.58 8.28 1.05
C GLN A 91 25.96 6.87 0.59
N ASN A 92 26.58 6.06 1.44
CA ASN A 92 26.86 4.66 1.12
C ASN A 92 25.57 3.85 0.92
N ALA A 93 24.54 4.07 1.74
CA ALA A 93 23.24 3.43 1.59
C ALA A 93 22.62 3.71 0.22
N LEU A 94 22.72 4.96 -0.26
CA LEU A 94 22.04 5.39 -1.48
C LEU A 94 22.84 5.13 -2.76
N TYR A 95 24.17 5.34 -2.72
CA TYR A 95 24.98 5.40 -3.95
C TYR A 95 25.84 4.17 -4.21
N ARG A 96 26.03 3.31 -3.19
CA ARG A 96 26.91 2.15 -3.33
C ARG A 96 26.35 1.07 -4.24
N ASN A 97 25.01 1.03 -4.40
CA ASN A 97 24.36 0.03 -5.23
C ASN A 97 23.19 0.63 -6.02
N PRO A 98 23.21 0.58 -7.35
CA PRO A 98 22.17 1.13 -8.21
C PRO A 98 20.80 0.42 -8.07
N ASP A 99 20.78 -0.83 -7.61
CA ASP A 99 19.53 -1.59 -7.41
C ASP A 99 18.68 -1.07 -6.25
N ILE A 100 19.20 -0.18 -5.41
CA ILE A 100 18.46 0.42 -4.30
C ILE A 100 17.20 1.15 -4.77
N ASN A 101 17.19 1.67 -5.99
CA ASN A 101 16.04 2.36 -6.59
C ASN A 101 14.81 1.48 -6.76
N LYS A 102 14.96 0.14 -6.68
CA LYS A 102 13.85 -0.81 -6.69
C LYS A 102 13.10 -0.87 -5.34
N ALA A 103 13.63 -0.22 -4.29
CA ALA A 103 13.02 -0.12 -2.97
C ALA A 103 12.68 1.35 -2.64
N PRO A 104 11.62 1.93 -3.24
CA PRO A 104 11.30 3.35 -3.10
C PRO A 104 11.09 3.79 -1.66
N ASP A 105 10.51 2.95 -0.81
CA ASP A 105 10.30 3.27 0.60
C ASP A 105 11.63 3.43 1.35
N LEU A 106 12.62 2.58 1.04
CA LEU A 106 13.95 2.67 1.64
C LEU A 106 14.68 3.91 1.14
N VAL A 107 14.64 4.18 -0.17
CA VAL A 107 15.21 5.40 -0.78
C VAL A 107 14.58 6.65 -0.17
N SER A 108 13.25 6.66 -0.03
CA SER A 108 12.49 7.75 0.60
C SER A 108 13.00 8.02 2.03
N SER A 109 13.12 6.98 2.84
CA SER A 109 13.59 7.09 4.23
C SER A 109 15.05 7.57 4.32
N ILE A 110 15.92 7.13 3.41
CA ILE A 110 17.31 7.59 3.34
C ILE A 110 17.37 9.07 2.93
N CYS A 111 16.58 9.51 1.93
CA CYS A 111 16.52 10.90 1.50
C CYS A 111 15.96 11.83 2.58
N GLU A 112 14.97 11.36 3.36
CA GLU A 112 14.48 12.09 4.53
C GLU A 112 15.62 12.36 5.52
N GLN A 113 16.35 11.31 5.91
CA GLN A 113 17.48 11.44 6.85
C GLN A 113 18.61 12.29 6.27
N LEU A 114 18.92 12.16 4.98
CA LEU A 114 19.91 13.02 4.30
C LEU A 114 19.50 14.51 4.38
N SER A 115 18.23 14.80 4.15
CA SER A 115 17.70 16.16 4.27
C SER A 115 17.93 16.73 5.68
N LEU A 116 17.65 15.94 6.72
CA LEU A 116 17.87 16.34 8.12
C LEU A 116 19.36 16.56 8.43
N VAL A 117 20.23 15.62 8.01
CA VAL A 117 21.68 15.70 8.24
C VAL A 117 22.27 16.93 7.53
N TYR A 118 21.92 17.16 6.26
CA TYR A 118 22.36 18.34 5.54
C TYR A 118 21.87 19.64 6.19
N SER A 119 20.63 19.67 6.67
CA SER A 119 20.09 20.80 7.42
C SER A 119 20.89 21.09 8.68
N ALA A 120 21.23 20.05 9.48
CA ALA A 120 22.04 20.19 10.68
C ALA A 120 23.47 20.67 10.40
N MET A 121 23.99 20.41 9.19
CA MET A 121 25.29 20.87 8.72
C MET A 121 25.22 22.24 8.00
N ASN A 122 24.08 22.93 8.01
CA ASN A 122 23.83 24.20 7.30
C ASN A 122 23.99 24.11 5.77
N MET A 123 23.85 22.95 5.21
CA MET A 123 23.95 22.69 3.77
C MET A 123 22.53 22.71 3.13
N LYS A 124 21.92 23.90 3.08
CA LYS A 124 20.51 24.10 2.73
C LYS A 124 20.15 23.56 1.34
N SER A 125 20.98 23.81 0.34
CA SER A 125 20.70 23.37 -1.04
C SER A 125 20.57 21.84 -1.13
N GLN A 126 21.51 21.11 -0.50
CA GLN A 126 21.51 19.65 -0.47
C GLN A 126 20.32 19.10 0.37
N SER A 127 19.99 19.77 1.46
CA SER A 127 18.83 19.44 2.28
C SER A 127 17.54 19.55 1.46
N ASP A 128 17.34 20.66 0.73
CA ASP A 128 16.15 20.90 -0.06
C ASP A 128 16.02 19.89 -1.22
N VAL A 129 17.14 19.56 -1.90
CA VAL A 129 17.14 18.54 -2.96
C VAL A 129 16.67 17.19 -2.42
N ASN A 130 17.26 16.70 -1.32
CA ASN A 130 16.89 15.40 -0.74
C ASN A 130 15.46 15.40 -0.19
N ARG A 131 15.01 16.51 0.41
CA ARG A 131 13.64 16.69 0.85
C ARG A 131 12.64 16.61 -0.31
N ASN A 132 12.95 17.20 -1.44
CA ASN A 132 12.08 17.15 -2.61
C ASN A 132 11.97 15.72 -3.14
N VAL A 133 13.10 14.99 -3.27
CA VAL A 133 13.09 13.57 -3.65
C VAL A 133 12.24 12.74 -2.69
N TYR A 134 12.40 12.92 -1.39
CA TYR A 134 11.57 12.27 -0.38
C TYR A 134 10.08 12.55 -0.59
N LEU A 135 9.69 13.82 -0.76
CA LEU A 135 8.30 14.22 -0.94
C LEU A 135 7.71 13.67 -2.23
N ASP A 136 8.49 13.64 -3.31
CA ASP A 136 8.04 13.12 -4.61
C ASP A 136 7.79 11.60 -4.56
N ILE A 137 8.70 10.84 -3.94
CA ILE A 137 8.48 9.40 -3.71
C ILE A 137 7.24 9.16 -2.83
N GLN A 138 7.07 9.92 -1.75
CA GLN A 138 5.90 9.82 -0.88
C GLN A 138 4.59 10.11 -1.62
N ARG A 139 4.57 11.13 -2.48
CA ARG A 139 3.39 11.44 -3.31
C ARG A 139 3.09 10.29 -4.28
N GLN A 140 4.12 9.77 -4.95
CA GLN A 140 3.97 8.65 -5.88
C GLN A 140 3.42 7.41 -5.18
N THR A 141 4.00 7.01 -4.04
CA THR A 141 3.55 5.85 -3.26
C THR A 141 2.09 6.00 -2.80
N ARG A 142 1.68 7.22 -2.39
CA ARG A 142 0.28 7.48 -2.04
C ARG A 142 -0.65 7.36 -3.24
N GLN A 143 -0.24 7.86 -4.39
CA GLN A 143 -1.03 7.77 -5.63
C GLN A 143 -1.18 6.32 -6.07
N ASP A 144 -0.10 5.53 -6.04
CA ASP A 144 -0.12 4.11 -6.40
C ASP A 144 -1.07 3.32 -5.48
N LYS A 145 -0.99 3.54 -4.15
CA LYS A 145 -1.93 2.93 -3.19
C LYS A 145 -3.39 3.34 -3.41
N GLN A 146 -3.63 4.59 -3.79
CA GLN A 146 -4.99 5.04 -4.12
C GLN A 146 -5.51 4.39 -5.41
N GLN A 147 -4.64 4.20 -6.40
CA GLN A 147 -4.99 3.51 -7.64
C GLN A 147 -5.30 2.03 -7.41
N GLU A 148 -4.48 1.34 -6.60
CA GLU A 148 -4.73 -0.05 -6.20
C GLU A 148 -6.07 -0.20 -5.46
N ALA A 149 -6.33 0.67 -4.48
CA ALA A 149 -7.61 0.65 -3.74
C ALA A 149 -8.82 0.89 -4.67
N ARG A 150 -8.69 1.78 -5.66
CA ARG A 150 -9.75 2.01 -6.67
C ARG A 150 -9.91 0.82 -7.60
N ALA A 151 -8.82 0.22 -8.06
CA ALA A 151 -8.86 -0.97 -8.88
C ALA A 151 -9.55 -2.14 -8.15
N GLU A 152 -9.25 -2.34 -6.87
CA GLU A 152 -9.90 -3.33 -6.01
C GLU A 152 -11.40 -3.04 -5.83
N GLN A 153 -11.79 -1.78 -5.62
CA GLN A 153 -13.20 -1.38 -5.55
C GLN A 153 -13.94 -1.68 -6.86
N LEU A 154 -13.32 -1.38 -8.01
CA LEU A 154 -13.89 -1.66 -9.33
C LEU A 154 -14.05 -3.16 -9.57
N GLU A 155 -13.07 -3.97 -9.19
CA GLU A 155 -13.14 -5.43 -9.29
C GLU A 155 -14.26 -6.00 -8.41
N ASN A 156 -14.38 -5.53 -7.17
CA ASN A 156 -15.45 -5.93 -6.25
C ASN A 156 -16.83 -5.51 -6.77
N SER A 157 -16.95 -4.29 -7.31
CA SER A 157 -18.19 -3.82 -7.94
C SER A 157 -18.56 -4.67 -9.16
N SER A 158 -17.59 -5.03 -9.99
CA SER A 158 -17.80 -5.92 -11.15
C SER A 158 -18.25 -7.33 -10.72
N LYS A 159 -17.67 -7.89 -9.65
CA LYS A 159 -18.10 -9.18 -9.09
C LYS A 159 -19.52 -9.12 -8.55
N GLN A 160 -19.89 -8.05 -7.85
CA GLN A 160 -21.27 -7.82 -7.38
C GLN A 160 -22.26 -7.73 -8.53
N LEU A 161 -21.87 -7.03 -9.59
CA LEU A 161 -22.68 -6.86 -10.79
C LEU A 161 -22.94 -8.20 -11.49
N ASN A 162 -21.90 -9.02 -11.64
CA ASN A 162 -22.03 -10.37 -12.23
C ASN A 162 -22.93 -11.27 -11.37
N MET A 163 -22.82 -11.21 -10.05
CA MET A 163 -23.71 -11.94 -9.15
C MET A 163 -25.17 -11.46 -9.29
N MET A 164 -25.40 -10.14 -9.38
CA MET A 164 -26.75 -9.60 -9.62
C MET A 164 -27.32 -10.08 -10.95
N LEU A 165 -26.53 -10.11 -12.02
CA LEU A 165 -26.95 -10.65 -13.32
C LEU A 165 -27.37 -12.12 -13.23
N VAL A 166 -26.64 -12.93 -12.48
CA VAL A 166 -26.99 -14.34 -12.23
C VAL A 166 -28.33 -14.44 -11.49
N TYR A 167 -28.54 -13.63 -10.43
CA TYR A 167 -29.82 -13.63 -9.72
C TYR A 167 -31.00 -13.20 -10.60
N VAL A 168 -30.81 -12.20 -11.45
CA VAL A 168 -31.82 -11.78 -12.43
C VAL A 168 -32.09 -12.90 -13.42
N GLY A 169 -31.07 -13.56 -13.93
CA GLY A 169 -31.21 -14.71 -14.82
C GLY A 169 -32.01 -15.86 -14.20
N VAL A 170 -31.66 -16.22 -12.93
CA VAL A 170 -32.39 -17.24 -12.18
C VAL A 170 -33.86 -16.82 -11.95
N ALA A 171 -34.10 -15.56 -11.60
CA ALA A 171 -35.44 -15.02 -11.42
C ALA A 171 -36.27 -15.13 -12.70
N ILE A 172 -35.71 -14.78 -13.88
CA ILE A 172 -36.36 -14.90 -15.17
C ILE A 172 -36.71 -16.37 -15.48
N VAL A 173 -35.78 -17.29 -15.25
CA VAL A 173 -36.01 -18.74 -15.45
C VAL A 173 -37.14 -19.26 -14.54
N LEU A 174 -37.14 -18.88 -13.26
CA LEU A 174 -38.23 -19.25 -12.33
C LEU A 174 -39.57 -18.72 -12.78
N VAL A 175 -39.58 -17.52 -13.31
CA VAL A 175 -40.77 -16.91 -13.88
C VAL A 175 -41.31 -17.69 -15.07
N ILE A 176 -40.46 -18.04 -16.03
CA ILE A 176 -40.80 -18.83 -17.19
C ILE A 176 -41.36 -20.19 -16.74
N LEU A 177 -40.72 -20.83 -15.77
CA LEU A 177 -41.21 -22.10 -15.19
C LEU A 177 -42.58 -21.95 -14.51
N LEU A 178 -42.80 -20.87 -13.76
CA LEU A 178 -44.07 -20.56 -13.14
C LEU A 178 -45.16 -20.31 -14.20
N LEU A 179 -44.86 -19.53 -15.23
CA LEU A 179 -45.77 -19.28 -16.35
C LEU A 179 -46.15 -20.59 -17.09
N TYR A 180 -45.16 -21.44 -17.33
CA TYR A 180 -45.39 -22.75 -17.93
C TYR A 180 -46.27 -23.64 -17.04
N PHE A 181 -45.99 -23.67 -15.72
CA PHE A 181 -46.79 -24.42 -14.76
C PHE A 181 -48.22 -23.90 -14.66
N PHE A 182 -48.40 -22.57 -14.59
CA PHE A 182 -49.73 -21.94 -14.59
C PHE A 182 -50.47 -22.19 -15.88
N ASN A 183 -49.81 -22.11 -17.04
CA ASN A 183 -50.43 -22.41 -18.33
C ASN A 183 -50.84 -23.87 -18.42
N SER A 184 -50.02 -24.79 -17.89
CA SER A 184 -50.35 -26.22 -17.77
C SER A 184 -51.54 -26.49 -16.83
N LEU A 185 -51.59 -25.80 -15.68
CA LEU A 185 -52.74 -25.88 -14.77
C LEU A 185 -54.00 -25.27 -15.38
N ARG A 186 -53.86 -24.14 -16.11
CA ARG A 186 -54.98 -23.51 -16.83
C ARG A 186 -55.55 -24.42 -17.91
N ALA A 187 -54.72 -25.13 -18.67
CA ALA A 187 -55.12 -26.10 -19.63
C ALA A 187 -55.90 -27.27 -18.97
N ARG A 188 -55.57 -27.64 -17.74
CA ARG A 188 -56.28 -28.68 -16.96
C ARG A 188 -57.54 -28.15 -16.26
N GLN A 189 -57.60 -26.84 -15.92
CA GLN A 189 -58.74 -26.20 -15.24
C GLN A 189 -59.69 -25.47 -16.17
N ALA A 190 -59.36 -25.26 -17.46
CA ALA A 190 -60.19 -24.57 -18.46
C ALA A 190 -61.57 -25.21 -18.61
N ALA A 191 -61.78 -26.43 -18.08
CA ALA A 191 -63.05 -27.11 -17.97
C ALA A 191 -63.90 -26.67 -16.75
N LYS A 192 -63.41 -25.89 -15.81
CA LYS A 192 -64.12 -25.66 -14.51
C LYS A 192 -64.21 -24.21 -14.01
N TYR A 193 -63.42 -23.22 -14.48
CA TYR A 193 -63.45 -21.84 -13.92
C TYR A 193 -63.18 -20.72 -14.94
N SER A 194 -63.87 -19.58 -14.76
CA SER A 194 -63.79 -18.37 -15.58
C SER A 194 -62.35 -17.79 -15.59
N PRO A 195 -61.78 -17.45 -16.78
CA PRO A 195 -60.36 -17.07 -16.91
C PRO A 195 -60.00 -15.71 -16.29
N GLU A 196 -60.97 -14.83 -16.03
CA GLU A 196 -60.67 -13.44 -15.61
C GLU A 196 -60.10 -13.30 -14.19
N LYS A 197 -60.56 -14.10 -13.25
CA LYS A 197 -60.08 -14.04 -11.85
C LYS A 197 -58.68 -14.59 -11.67
N MET A 198 -58.13 -15.32 -12.63
CA MET A 198 -56.75 -15.84 -12.56
C MET A 198 -55.69 -14.89 -13.15
N LEU A 199 -56.13 -13.90 -13.96
CA LEU A 199 -55.22 -12.94 -14.61
C LEU A 199 -54.77 -11.77 -13.70
N GLU A 200 -55.54 -11.47 -12.65
CA GLU A 200 -55.27 -10.33 -11.76
C GLU A 200 -53.95 -10.46 -10.95
N PRO A 201 -53.61 -11.63 -10.37
CA PRO A 201 -52.33 -11.83 -9.67
C PRO A 201 -51.13 -11.78 -10.63
N LEU A 202 -51.27 -12.24 -11.86
CA LEU A 202 -50.21 -12.20 -12.88
C LEU A 202 -49.91 -10.77 -13.33
N ARG A 203 -50.92 -9.92 -13.51
CA ARG A 203 -50.75 -8.51 -13.84
C ARG A 203 -50.05 -7.72 -12.70
N GLN A 204 -50.41 -8.02 -11.46
CA GLN A 204 -49.73 -7.40 -10.31
C GLN A 204 -48.25 -7.82 -10.23
N TRP A 205 -47.99 -9.08 -10.51
CA TRP A 205 -46.63 -9.62 -10.47
C TRP A 205 -45.76 -9.07 -11.62
N GLU A 206 -46.32 -8.92 -12.83
CA GLU A 206 -45.66 -8.33 -14.01
C GLU A 206 -45.24 -6.86 -13.73
N LYS A 207 -46.08 -6.08 -13.02
CA LYS A 207 -45.77 -4.73 -12.59
C LYS A 207 -44.63 -4.67 -11.57
N VAL A 208 -44.61 -5.58 -10.59
CA VAL A 208 -43.56 -5.65 -9.57
C VAL A 208 -42.23 -6.07 -10.20
N ASN A 209 -42.27 -7.01 -11.15
CA ASN A 209 -41.08 -7.47 -11.85
C ASN A 209 -40.50 -6.39 -12.78
N ALA A 210 -41.35 -5.64 -13.49
CA ALA A 210 -40.93 -4.49 -14.30
C ALA A 210 -40.28 -3.41 -13.46
N GLN A 211 -40.81 -3.10 -12.28
CA GLN A 211 -40.18 -2.16 -11.33
C GLN A 211 -38.84 -2.67 -10.85
N HIS A 212 -38.71 -3.96 -10.59
CA HIS A 212 -37.43 -4.54 -10.10
C HIS A 212 -36.34 -4.56 -11.20
N VAL A 213 -36.72 -4.76 -12.45
CA VAL A 213 -35.81 -4.70 -13.60
C VAL A 213 -35.38 -3.24 -13.87
N GLU A 214 -36.30 -2.28 -13.73
CA GLU A 214 -35.98 -0.85 -13.86
C GLU A 214 -35.01 -0.38 -12.77
N GLU A 215 -35.26 -0.75 -11.50
CA GLU A 215 -34.37 -0.47 -10.37
C GLU A 215 -32.97 -1.11 -10.50
N GLN A 216 -32.90 -2.27 -11.16
CA GLN A 216 -31.63 -2.95 -11.44
C GLN A 216 -30.85 -2.28 -12.58
N ASN A 217 -31.56 -1.78 -13.60
CA ASN A 217 -30.97 -1.04 -14.72
C ASN A 217 -30.40 0.31 -14.25
N ASP A 218 -31.13 1.03 -13.39
CA ASP A 218 -30.69 2.29 -12.83
C ASP A 218 -29.41 2.10 -12.00
N ARG A 219 -29.35 1.04 -11.20
CA ARG A 219 -28.12 0.67 -10.46
C ARG A 219 -26.95 0.29 -11.37
N TYR A 220 -27.25 -0.32 -12.49
CA TYR A 220 -26.24 -0.67 -13.49
C TYR A 220 -25.63 0.59 -14.13
N GLU A 221 -26.46 1.58 -14.46
CA GLU A 221 -26.02 2.86 -15.02
C GLU A 221 -25.17 3.64 -14.01
N GLU A 222 -25.60 3.72 -12.73
CA GLU A 222 -24.80 4.36 -11.66
C GLU A 222 -23.41 3.71 -11.49
N LEU A 223 -23.33 2.37 -11.46
CA LEU A 223 -22.05 1.65 -11.34
C LEU A 223 -21.17 1.84 -12.57
N HIS A 224 -21.75 1.97 -13.75
CA HIS A 224 -21.02 2.24 -14.98
C HIS A 224 -20.44 3.66 -14.99
N GLU A 225 -21.21 4.64 -14.52
CA GLU A 225 -20.73 6.03 -14.34
C GLU A 225 -19.58 6.10 -13.33
N GLU A 226 -19.71 5.42 -12.19
CA GLU A 226 -18.62 5.35 -11.18
C GLU A 226 -17.33 4.71 -11.75
N GLN A 227 -17.47 3.64 -12.57
CA GLN A 227 -16.34 3.01 -13.26
C GLN A 227 -15.67 3.96 -14.26
N GLU A 228 -16.46 4.72 -15.03
CA GLU A 228 -15.90 5.71 -15.96
C GLU A 228 -15.17 6.84 -15.24
N ILE A 229 -15.75 7.34 -14.15
CA ILE A 229 -15.12 8.37 -13.31
C ILE A 229 -13.79 7.84 -12.73
N GLY A 230 -13.79 6.61 -12.22
CA GLY A 230 -12.60 5.95 -11.72
C GLY A 230 -11.49 5.80 -12.78
N ARG A 231 -11.86 5.40 -14.01
CA ARG A 231 -10.92 5.33 -15.14
C ARG A 231 -10.31 6.69 -15.50
N ARG A 232 -11.11 7.76 -15.53
CA ARG A 232 -10.65 9.13 -15.80
C ARG A 232 -9.64 9.58 -14.74
N HIS A 233 -9.91 9.33 -13.46
CA HIS A 233 -9.00 9.65 -12.36
C HIS A 233 -7.66 8.87 -12.42
N VAL A 234 -7.70 7.59 -12.80
CA VAL A 234 -6.50 6.76 -12.98
C VAL A 234 -5.62 7.31 -14.12
N VAL A 235 -6.23 7.70 -15.24
CA VAL A 235 -5.51 8.29 -16.39
C VAL A 235 -4.90 9.64 -16.01
N GLU A 236 -5.64 10.49 -15.33
CA GLU A 236 -5.16 11.80 -14.89
C GLU A 236 -3.99 11.70 -13.89
N ASN A 237 -4.10 10.78 -12.92
CA ASN A 237 -3.02 10.53 -11.97
C ASN A 237 -1.77 9.93 -12.62
N LYS A 238 -1.92 9.06 -13.63
CA LYS A 238 -0.79 8.60 -14.44
C LYS A 238 -0.10 9.75 -15.17
N LYS A 239 -0.88 10.67 -15.76
CA LYS A 239 -0.35 11.84 -16.46
C LYS A 239 0.45 12.75 -15.51
N LYS A 240 -0.10 13.06 -14.33
CA LYS A 240 0.60 13.83 -13.28
C LYS A 240 1.89 13.16 -12.83
N ASN A 241 1.90 11.85 -12.71
CA ASN A 241 3.05 11.06 -12.30
C ASN A 241 4.17 11.08 -13.36
N ILE A 242 3.81 11.02 -14.65
CA ILE A 242 4.77 11.14 -15.77
C ILE A 242 5.37 12.55 -15.79
N GLU A 243 4.57 13.59 -15.61
CA GLU A 243 5.05 14.97 -15.56
C GLU A 243 6.00 15.21 -14.36
N GLN A 244 5.72 14.64 -13.20
CA GLN A 244 6.61 14.70 -12.04
C GLN A 244 7.94 13.96 -12.29
N ARG A 245 7.89 12.77 -12.89
CA ARG A 245 9.11 12.02 -13.26
C ARG A 245 9.95 12.78 -14.30
N ALA A 246 9.31 13.43 -15.26
CA ALA A 246 10.01 14.28 -16.24
C ALA A 246 10.69 15.48 -15.57
N LYS A 247 10.04 16.13 -14.61
CA LYS A 247 10.63 17.24 -13.83
C LYS A 247 11.83 16.79 -12.99
N VAL A 248 11.73 15.63 -12.33
CA VAL A 248 12.85 15.06 -11.55
C VAL A 248 14.01 14.67 -12.45
N SER A 249 13.74 14.13 -13.64
CA SER A 249 14.76 13.79 -14.64
C SER A 249 15.49 15.04 -15.16
N LEU A 250 14.75 16.14 -15.37
CA LEU A 250 15.34 17.41 -15.80
C LEU A 250 16.23 18.04 -14.71
N VAL A 251 15.86 17.92 -13.45
CA VAL A 251 16.68 18.41 -12.33
C VAL A 251 17.97 17.60 -12.19
N ASN A 252 17.91 16.28 -12.39
CA ASN A 252 19.09 15.42 -12.33
C ASN A 252 20.01 15.52 -13.57
N SER A 253 19.56 16.16 -14.65
CA SER A 253 20.39 16.39 -15.86
C SER A 253 21.12 17.73 -15.85
N VAL A 254 20.89 18.59 -14.87
CA VAL A 254 21.47 19.94 -14.73
C VAL A 254 22.50 20.01 -13.57
N VAL A 255 22.65 18.89 -12.84
CA VAL A 255 23.73 18.69 -11.87
C VAL A 255 24.75 17.72 -12.44
#